data_2dbd26277df89241197a728dc8da2fa6
#
_entry.id   2dbd26277df89241197a728dc8da2fa6
#
_cell.length_a   1.000
_cell.length_b   1.000
_cell.length_c   1.000
_cell.angle_alpha   90.00
_cell.angle_beta   90.00
_cell.angle_gamma   90.00
#
_symmetry.space_group_name_H-M   'P 1'
#
loop_
_entity.id
_entity.type
_entity.pdbx_description
1 polymer ?
#
loop_
_entity_poly.entity_id
_entity_poly.type
_entity_poly.pdbx_seq_one_letter_code
_entity_poly.pdbx_strand_id
1 'polypeptide(L)'
;MKQLVTTEWLEKNIDQVKVLDATWCLPNSNRNAEEEFNLHHIKNSIFFDIDKNSDQTSSLPHMLPSIQKWEEIVSNLGLKNSDHVIIYDNSDVYSSCRVWYTFIYFGHDTNLVSVLDGDFKKWLKEKRPTSKEATKISRTNYKAKEDKSIVINKKQVEDNIIRKKFQLIDARSKQRFLGMQPEPRQGLRSGHVQGSKNLPFQLLLNDDRTFKERNELINIFNKNEIDNDKDIAFTCGSGVTACILGLANSIISGKKPTIYDGSWSEYGIEKK
;
A
#
# COMPACT_ATOMS: atom_id res chain seq x y z
N MET A 1 12.78 7.16 9.77
CA MET A 1 12.07 6.60 8.58
C MET A 1 11.55 7.77 7.75
N LYS A 2 11.90 7.84 6.47
CA LYS A 2 11.41 8.88 5.55
C LYS A 2 10.35 8.23 4.64
N GLN A 3 9.09 8.25 5.09
CA GLN A 3 8.00 7.55 4.42
C GLN A 3 7.60 8.18 3.08
N LEU A 4 7.71 9.51 2.98
CA LEU A 4 7.29 10.29 1.82
C LEU A 4 8.45 11.10 1.25
N VAL A 5 8.46 11.27 -0.06
CA VAL A 5 9.32 12.24 -0.78
C VAL A 5 8.47 13.12 -1.67
N THR A 6 8.82 14.40 -1.78
CA THR A 6 8.10 15.33 -2.66
C THR A 6 8.48 15.10 -4.12
N THR A 7 7.64 15.55 -5.04
CA THR A 7 7.89 15.53 -6.48
C THR A 7 9.16 16.33 -6.84
N GLU A 8 9.40 17.45 -6.18
CA GLU A 8 10.60 18.25 -6.35
C GLU A 8 11.86 17.51 -5.91
N TRP A 9 11.79 16.82 -4.76
CA TRP A 9 12.93 16.04 -4.28
C TRP A 9 13.25 14.89 -5.25
N LEU A 10 12.23 14.17 -5.73
CA LEU A 10 12.43 13.07 -6.68
C LEU A 10 13.07 13.57 -7.98
N GLU A 11 12.59 14.67 -8.55
CA GLU A 11 13.16 15.23 -9.78
C GLU A 11 14.66 15.54 -9.62
N LYS A 12 15.06 16.13 -8.49
CA LYS A 12 16.47 16.45 -8.20
C LYS A 12 17.35 15.21 -7.97
N ASN A 13 16.77 14.09 -7.57
CA ASN A 13 17.50 12.87 -7.18
C ASN A 13 17.23 11.69 -8.14
N ILE A 14 16.55 11.91 -9.27
CA ILE A 14 16.02 10.86 -10.15
C ILE A 14 17.08 9.86 -10.64
N ASP A 15 18.30 10.31 -10.84
CA ASP A 15 19.41 9.47 -11.33
C ASP A 15 20.16 8.74 -10.18
N GLN A 16 19.81 9.00 -8.93
CA GLN A 16 20.43 8.43 -7.72
C GLN A 16 19.54 7.38 -7.01
N VAL A 17 18.28 7.25 -7.45
CA VAL A 17 17.29 6.37 -6.82
C VAL A 17 16.75 5.35 -7.81
N LYS A 18 16.07 4.34 -7.30
CA LYS A 18 15.27 3.41 -8.10
C LYS A 18 13.81 3.81 -8.00
N VAL A 19 13.14 3.96 -9.14
CA VAL A 19 11.75 4.40 -9.17
C VAL A 19 10.87 3.26 -9.66
N LEU A 20 9.79 2.96 -8.92
CA LEU A 20 8.79 1.95 -9.28
C LEU A 20 7.45 2.60 -9.53
N ASP A 21 6.84 2.29 -10.65
CA ASP A 21 5.43 2.56 -10.92
C ASP A 21 4.61 1.36 -10.42
N ALA A 22 3.88 1.55 -9.37
CA ALA A 22 3.02 0.54 -8.74
C ALA A 22 1.53 0.75 -9.07
N THR A 23 1.23 1.36 -10.21
CA THR A 23 -0.15 1.61 -10.63
C THR A 23 -0.94 0.31 -10.73
N TRP A 24 -2.04 0.27 -10.02
CA TRP A 24 -3.04 -0.80 -10.09
C TRP A 24 -4.41 -0.20 -10.35
N CYS A 25 -5.10 -0.72 -11.33
CA CYS A 25 -6.42 -0.26 -11.73
C CYS A 25 -7.49 -1.22 -11.23
N LEU A 26 -8.59 -0.67 -10.72
CA LEU A 26 -9.74 -1.50 -10.33
C LEU A 26 -10.25 -2.30 -11.55
N PRO A 27 -10.63 -3.59 -11.39
CA PRO A 27 -11.03 -4.45 -12.51
C PRO A 27 -12.13 -3.88 -13.42
N ASN A 28 -12.98 -3.00 -12.88
CA ASN A 28 -14.10 -2.39 -13.61
C ASN A 28 -13.81 -0.96 -14.12
N SER A 29 -12.55 -0.52 -14.10
CA SER A 29 -12.20 0.86 -14.45
C SER A 29 -11.97 1.10 -15.95
N ASN A 30 -11.98 0.07 -16.79
CA ASN A 30 -11.59 0.13 -18.21
C ASN A 30 -10.21 0.78 -18.44
N ARG A 31 -9.30 0.63 -17.49
CA ARG A 31 -7.92 1.13 -17.52
C ARG A 31 -6.95 -0.04 -17.55
N ASN A 32 -5.81 0.15 -18.21
CA ASN A 32 -4.68 -0.79 -18.22
C ASN A 32 -3.42 -0.07 -17.73
N ALA A 33 -2.97 -0.43 -16.53
CA ALA A 33 -1.84 0.23 -15.89
C ALA A 33 -0.52 0.07 -16.67
N GLU A 34 -0.28 -1.09 -17.28
CA GLU A 34 0.92 -1.35 -18.08
C GLU A 34 0.92 -0.55 -19.39
N GLU A 35 -0.24 -0.44 -20.05
CA GLU A 35 -0.38 0.42 -21.24
C GLU A 35 -0.20 1.89 -20.90
N GLU A 36 -0.78 2.37 -19.79
CA GLU A 36 -0.59 3.75 -19.32
C GLU A 36 0.88 4.04 -19.03
N PHE A 37 1.58 3.12 -18.35
CA PHE A 37 3.02 3.21 -18.11
C PHE A 37 3.81 3.32 -19.42
N ASN A 38 3.51 2.48 -20.41
CA ASN A 38 4.19 2.49 -21.70
C ASN A 38 3.93 3.78 -22.50
N LEU A 39 2.81 4.45 -22.27
CA LEU A 39 2.51 5.74 -22.90
C LEU A 39 3.34 6.87 -22.31
N HIS A 40 3.47 6.93 -20.99
CA HIS A 40 4.29 7.90 -20.28
C HIS A 40 4.42 7.55 -18.79
N HIS A 41 5.61 7.65 -18.28
CA HIS A 41 5.97 7.37 -16.89
C HIS A 41 7.06 8.35 -16.39
N ILE A 42 7.36 8.35 -15.11
CA ILE A 42 8.50 9.10 -14.55
C ILE A 42 9.79 8.47 -15.08
N LYS A 43 10.73 9.30 -15.59
CA LYS A 43 12.03 8.86 -16.13
C LYS A 43 12.68 7.82 -15.18
N ASN A 44 13.32 6.81 -15.75
CA ASN A 44 14.01 5.72 -15.04
C ASN A 44 13.10 4.81 -14.20
N SER A 45 11.77 4.96 -14.27
CA SER A 45 10.89 4.06 -13.52
C SER A 45 10.76 2.67 -14.18
N ILE A 46 10.38 1.72 -13.36
CA ILE A 46 10.15 0.32 -13.74
C ILE A 46 8.73 -0.01 -13.29
N PHE A 47 7.94 -0.63 -14.16
CA PHE A 47 6.58 -1.05 -13.82
C PHE A 47 6.58 -2.23 -12.84
N PHE A 48 5.80 -2.10 -11.78
CA PHE A 48 5.59 -3.13 -10.76
C PHE A 48 4.13 -3.58 -10.77
N ASP A 49 3.84 -4.69 -11.41
CA ASP A 49 2.51 -5.29 -11.44
C ASP A 49 2.20 -5.95 -10.09
N ILE A 50 1.31 -5.36 -9.31
CA ILE A 50 0.93 -5.88 -7.98
C ILE A 50 0.29 -7.25 -8.09
N ASP A 51 -0.57 -7.48 -9.09
CA ASP A 51 -1.26 -8.76 -9.25
C ASP A 51 -0.28 -9.88 -9.58
N LYS A 52 0.60 -9.69 -10.58
CA LYS A 52 1.62 -10.68 -10.96
C LYS A 52 2.65 -10.94 -9.84
N ASN A 53 2.93 -9.92 -9.03
CA ASN A 53 3.95 -9.98 -7.97
C ASN A 53 3.39 -10.34 -6.58
N SER A 54 2.11 -10.66 -6.48
CA SER A 54 1.46 -11.25 -5.30
C SER A 54 1.58 -12.77 -5.28
N ASP A 55 1.14 -13.42 -4.20
CA ASP A 55 1.09 -14.88 -4.10
C ASP A 55 0.10 -15.47 -5.10
N GLN A 56 0.61 -16.09 -6.17
CA GLN A 56 -0.17 -16.70 -7.24
C GLN A 56 -0.79 -18.05 -6.85
N THR A 57 -0.44 -18.60 -5.69
CA THR A 57 -1.01 -19.85 -5.18
C THR A 57 -2.26 -19.61 -4.32
N SER A 58 -2.45 -18.37 -3.88
CA SER A 58 -3.60 -17.96 -3.08
C SER A 58 -4.81 -17.65 -3.97
N SER A 59 -5.99 -18.08 -3.52
CA SER A 59 -7.27 -17.64 -4.11
C SER A 59 -7.68 -16.22 -3.67
N LEU A 60 -6.99 -15.67 -2.66
CA LEU A 60 -7.20 -14.31 -2.19
C LEU A 60 -6.35 -13.33 -3.00
N PRO A 61 -6.87 -12.15 -3.35
CA PRO A 61 -6.12 -11.15 -4.11
C PRO A 61 -5.02 -10.51 -3.27
N HIS A 62 -3.92 -10.14 -3.92
CA HIS A 62 -2.84 -9.30 -3.39
C HIS A 62 -2.11 -9.85 -2.14
N MET A 63 -2.21 -11.16 -1.85
CA MET A 63 -1.49 -11.75 -0.72
C MET A 63 0.01 -11.60 -0.88
N LEU A 64 0.71 -11.42 0.24
CA LEU A 64 2.17 -11.35 0.24
C LEU A 64 2.77 -12.61 -0.36
N PRO A 65 3.73 -12.52 -1.31
CA PRO A 65 4.36 -13.69 -1.90
C PRO A 65 5.28 -14.39 -0.90
N SER A 66 5.78 -15.56 -1.26
CA SER A 66 6.84 -16.21 -0.46
C SER A 66 8.14 -15.39 -0.52
N ILE A 67 9.00 -15.56 0.50
CA ILE A 67 10.29 -14.86 0.56
C ILE A 67 11.16 -15.14 -0.68
N GLN A 68 11.17 -16.38 -1.15
CA GLN A 68 11.94 -16.77 -2.35
C GLN A 68 11.39 -16.07 -3.60
N LYS A 69 10.05 -16.01 -3.72
CA LYS A 69 9.42 -15.32 -4.85
C LYS A 69 9.68 -13.80 -4.80
N TRP A 70 9.66 -13.20 -3.62
CA TRP A 70 10.00 -11.78 -3.46
C TRP A 70 11.45 -11.48 -3.82
N GLU A 71 12.41 -12.30 -3.37
CA GLU A 71 13.83 -12.18 -3.76
C GLU A 71 14.01 -12.25 -5.29
N GLU A 72 13.30 -13.17 -5.95
CA GLU A 72 13.30 -13.31 -7.40
C GLU A 72 12.75 -12.05 -8.09
N ILE A 73 11.56 -11.59 -7.66
CA ILE A 73 10.90 -10.40 -8.20
C ILE A 73 11.81 -9.18 -8.13
N VAL A 74 12.29 -8.86 -6.94
CA VAL A 74 13.11 -7.66 -6.70
C VAL A 74 14.46 -7.75 -7.41
N SER A 75 15.06 -8.94 -7.46
CA SER A 75 16.30 -9.18 -8.24
C SER A 75 16.09 -8.95 -9.74
N ASN A 76 14.96 -9.42 -10.29
CA ASN A 76 14.62 -9.24 -11.70
C ASN A 76 14.33 -7.77 -12.05
N LEU A 77 13.82 -6.98 -11.10
CA LEU A 77 13.67 -5.53 -11.24
C LEU A 77 15.00 -4.77 -11.13
N GLY A 78 16.10 -5.48 -10.90
CA GLY A 78 17.44 -4.88 -10.83
C GLY A 78 17.69 -4.04 -9.58
N LEU A 79 16.96 -4.28 -8.48
CA LEU A 79 17.13 -3.57 -7.22
C LEU A 79 18.10 -4.31 -6.29
N LYS A 80 18.85 -3.54 -5.50
CA LYS A 80 19.74 -4.02 -4.44
C LYS A 80 19.18 -3.63 -3.07
N ASN A 81 19.61 -4.32 -2.03
CA ASN A 81 19.25 -3.98 -0.65
C ASN A 81 19.69 -2.58 -0.21
N SER A 82 20.71 -2.01 -0.88
CA SER A 82 21.23 -0.66 -0.61
C SER A 82 20.59 0.45 -1.45
N ASP A 83 19.70 0.12 -2.36
CA ASP A 83 19.07 1.12 -3.24
C ASP A 83 17.99 1.90 -2.46
N HIS A 84 17.89 3.21 -2.69
CA HIS A 84 16.74 3.98 -2.26
C HIS A 84 15.62 3.80 -3.30
N VAL A 85 14.55 3.14 -2.90
CA VAL A 85 13.40 2.82 -3.76
C VAL A 85 12.30 3.86 -3.54
N ILE A 86 11.92 4.55 -4.58
CA ILE A 86 10.78 5.49 -4.59
C ILE A 86 9.64 4.84 -5.36
N ILE A 87 8.48 4.78 -4.73
CA ILE A 87 7.32 4.10 -5.29
C ILE A 87 6.22 5.14 -5.54
N TYR A 88 5.71 5.20 -6.75
CA TYR A 88 4.55 6.02 -7.10
C TYR A 88 3.47 5.17 -7.76
N ASP A 89 2.32 5.75 -7.97
CA ASP A 89 1.25 5.16 -8.76
C ASP A 89 0.38 6.24 -9.43
N ASN A 90 -0.48 5.81 -10.35
CA ASN A 90 -1.54 6.61 -10.98
C ASN A 90 -2.92 6.02 -10.66
N SER A 91 -3.04 5.25 -9.60
CA SER A 91 -4.27 4.56 -9.21
C SER A 91 -5.21 5.45 -8.40
N ASP A 92 -6.47 5.05 -8.28
CA ASP A 92 -7.43 5.74 -7.42
C ASP A 92 -7.39 5.19 -5.97
N VAL A 93 -6.55 4.17 -5.71
CA VAL A 93 -6.45 3.47 -4.43
C VAL A 93 -5.05 3.54 -3.81
N TYR A 94 -4.16 4.40 -4.32
CA TYR A 94 -2.80 4.60 -3.81
C TYR A 94 -2.06 3.28 -3.59
N SER A 95 -2.00 2.49 -4.64
CA SER A 95 -1.40 1.15 -4.63
C SER A 95 0.10 1.17 -4.32
N SER A 96 0.79 2.29 -4.53
CA SER A 96 2.17 2.54 -4.09
C SER A 96 2.39 2.26 -2.61
N CYS A 97 1.39 2.57 -1.75
CA CYS A 97 1.46 2.30 -0.32
C CYS A 97 1.52 0.79 -0.02
N ARG A 98 0.85 -0.05 -0.83
CA ARG A 98 0.92 -1.51 -0.69
C ARG A 98 2.31 -2.02 -1.03
N VAL A 99 2.90 -1.55 -2.12
CA VAL A 99 4.26 -1.96 -2.53
C VAL A 99 5.29 -1.47 -1.51
N TRP A 100 5.17 -0.23 -1.00
CA TRP A 100 5.98 0.27 0.12
C TRP A 100 5.92 -0.65 1.34
N TYR A 101 4.73 -1.06 1.77
CA TYR A 101 4.55 -1.99 2.88
C TYR A 101 5.20 -3.34 2.60
N THR A 102 5.07 -3.85 1.38
CA THR A 102 5.68 -5.13 0.99
C THR A 102 7.20 -5.10 1.10
N PHE A 103 7.86 -4.01 0.69
CA PHE A 103 9.31 -3.82 0.90
C PHE A 103 9.68 -3.84 2.39
N ILE A 104 8.90 -3.15 3.24
CA ILE A 104 9.13 -3.13 4.69
C ILE A 104 8.94 -4.52 5.31
N TYR A 105 7.89 -5.24 4.92
CA TYR A 105 7.63 -6.60 5.39
C TYR A 105 8.79 -7.55 5.05
N PHE A 106 9.37 -7.41 3.87
CA PHE A 106 10.52 -8.21 3.45
C PHE A 106 11.88 -7.63 3.87
N GLY A 107 11.89 -6.69 4.80
CA GLY A 107 13.08 -6.25 5.50
C GLY A 107 13.99 -5.29 4.73
N HIS A 108 13.47 -4.62 3.70
CA HIS A 108 14.19 -3.49 3.09
C HIS A 108 14.36 -2.38 4.14
N ASP A 109 15.49 -1.67 4.12
CA ASP A 109 15.72 -0.59 5.08
C ASP A 109 14.62 0.48 4.95
N THR A 110 13.93 0.73 6.04
CA THR A 110 12.83 1.70 6.10
C THR A 110 13.25 3.14 5.80
N ASN A 111 14.55 3.46 5.81
CA ASN A 111 15.09 4.75 5.38
C ASN A 111 15.37 4.79 3.88
N LEU A 112 15.35 3.63 3.21
CA LEU A 112 15.65 3.47 1.79
C LEU A 112 14.42 3.06 0.96
N VAL A 113 13.20 3.20 1.52
CA VAL A 113 11.96 3.01 0.77
C VAL A 113 10.96 4.10 1.10
N SER A 114 10.45 4.80 0.09
CA SER A 114 9.53 5.93 0.27
C SER A 114 8.45 5.93 -0.82
N VAL A 115 7.32 6.54 -0.50
CA VAL A 115 6.24 6.80 -1.47
C VAL A 115 6.38 8.23 -1.99
N LEU A 116 6.13 8.44 -3.28
CA LEU A 116 6.04 9.77 -3.89
C LEU A 116 4.76 10.46 -3.42
N ASP A 117 4.90 11.55 -2.69
CA ASP A 117 3.77 12.30 -2.13
C ASP A 117 3.04 13.10 -3.21
N GLY A 118 1.77 12.76 -3.45
CA GLY A 118 0.92 13.31 -4.51
C GLY A 118 0.92 12.50 -5.80
N ASP A 119 1.66 11.39 -5.85
CA ASP A 119 1.69 10.42 -6.94
C ASP A 119 2.01 10.98 -8.35
N PHE A 120 1.67 10.20 -9.41
CA PHE A 120 1.89 10.61 -10.79
C PHE A 120 0.97 11.76 -11.24
N LYS A 121 -0.22 11.88 -10.65
CA LYS A 121 -1.17 12.95 -11.01
C LYS A 121 -0.62 14.33 -10.62
N LYS A 122 0.01 14.43 -9.44
CA LYS A 122 0.68 15.66 -9.01
C LYS A 122 1.91 15.96 -9.86
N TRP A 123 2.73 14.93 -10.18
CA TRP A 123 3.87 15.04 -11.08
C TRP A 123 3.49 15.67 -12.43
N LEU A 124 2.40 15.18 -13.04
CA LEU A 124 1.87 15.70 -14.31
C LEU A 124 1.30 17.12 -14.16
N LYS A 125 0.56 17.39 -13.08
CA LYS A 125 0.00 18.73 -12.80
C LYS A 125 1.09 19.79 -12.67
N GLU A 126 2.24 19.41 -12.11
CA GLU A 126 3.43 20.27 -12.01
C GLU A 126 4.27 20.32 -13.29
N LYS A 127 3.81 19.66 -14.36
CA LYS A 127 4.49 19.59 -15.67
C LYS A 127 5.92 19.07 -15.58
N ARG A 128 6.18 18.15 -14.66
CA ARG A 128 7.50 17.53 -14.51
C ARG A 128 7.79 16.53 -15.63
N PRO A 129 9.07 16.27 -15.96
CA PRO A 129 9.45 15.43 -17.09
C PRO A 129 8.92 14.01 -17.02
N THR A 130 8.40 13.51 -18.14
CA THR A 130 8.01 12.11 -18.32
C THR A 130 8.83 11.46 -19.44
N SER A 131 8.84 10.14 -19.48
CA SER A 131 9.51 9.33 -20.50
C SER A 131 8.56 8.27 -21.06
N LYS A 132 8.90 7.75 -22.25
CA LYS A 132 8.33 6.54 -22.85
C LYS A 132 9.42 5.46 -23.00
N GLU A 133 10.64 5.79 -22.62
CA GLU A 133 11.80 4.93 -22.81
C GLU A 133 11.86 3.85 -21.73
N ALA A 134 11.90 2.59 -22.12
CA ALA A 134 12.04 1.48 -21.19
C ALA A 134 13.35 1.59 -20.41
N THR A 135 13.27 1.47 -19.10
CA THR A 135 14.45 1.46 -18.23
C THR A 135 15.25 0.18 -18.43
N LYS A 136 16.57 0.32 -18.67
CA LYS A 136 17.46 -0.81 -18.77
C LYS A 136 17.65 -1.47 -17.40
N ILE A 137 17.30 -2.76 -17.31
CA ILE A 137 17.37 -3.53 -16.09
C ILE A 137 18.50 -4.57 -16.21
N SER A 138 19.34 -4.63 -15.18
CA SER A 138 20.29 -5.72 -14.99
C SER A 138 19.93 -6.45 -13.70
N ARG A 139 19.71 -7.76 -13.79
CA ARG A 139 19.33 -8.58 -12.64
C ARG A 139 20.36 -8.47 -11.52
N THR A 140 19.89 -8.38 -10.28
CA THR A 140 20.71 -8.29 -9.07
C THR A 140 20.58 -9.56 -8.21
N ASN A 141 21.15 -9.53 -6.99
CA ASN A 141 20.97 -10.57 -5.98
C ASN A 141 20.39 -9.92 -4.70
N TYR A 142 19.10 -9.63 -4.72
CA TYR A 142 18.38 -9.08 -3.57
C TYR A 142 18.16 -10.17 -2.52
N LYS A 143 18.30 -9.82 -1.24
CA LYS A 143 18.02 -10.71 -0.11
C LYS A 143 16.93 -10.13 0.78
N ALA A 144 15.97 -10.96 1.12
CA ALA A 144 14.82 -10.60 1.94
C ALA A 144 14.89 -11.23 3.33
N LYS A 145 14.21 -10.56 4.27
CA LYS A 145 14.00 -11.06 5.63
C LYS A 145 12.59 -10.67 6.07
N GLU A 146 11.70 -11.64 6.19
CA GLU A 146 10.33 -11.40 6.62
C GLU A 146 10.23 -10.83 8.03
N ASP A 147 9.47 -9.77 8.20
CA ASP A 147 9.06 -9.24 9.50
C ASP A 147 7.61 -9.68 9.80
N LYS A 148 7.47 -10.89 10.33
CA LYS A 148 6.15 -11.47 10.64
C LYS A 148 5.40 -10.75 11.76
N SER A 149 6.04 -9.82 12.47
CA SER A 149 5.40 -9.05 13.53
C SER A 149 4.43 -7.98 13.01
N ILE A 150 4.59 -7.58 11.75
CA ILE A 150 3.78 -6.51 11.13
C ILE A 150 2.66 -7.02 10.22
N VAL A 151 2.43 -8.32 10.18
CA VAL A 151 1.31 -8.95 9.46
C VAL A 151 0.48 -9.79 10.41
N ILE A 152 -0.84 -9.74 10.27
CA ILE A 152 -1.76 -10.59 11.02
C ILE A 152 -2.67 -11.38 10.07
N ASN A 153 -3.12 -12.52 10.55
CA ASN A 153 -4.00 -13.45 9.85
C ASN A 153 -5.43 -13.41 10.42
N LYS A 154 -6.35 -14.09 9.74
CA LYS A 154 -7.77 -14.20 10.14
C LYS A 154 -7.96 -14.68 11.57
N LYS A 155 -7.21 -15.71 12.01
CA LYS A 155 -7.32 -16.25 13.37
C LYS A 155 -6.96 -15.19 14.42
N GLN A 156 -5.91 -14.41 14.19
CA GLN A 156 -5.53 -13.31 15.09
C GLN A 156 -6.60 -12.23 15.16
N VAL A 157 -7.26 -11.93 14.03
CA VAL A 157 -8.39 -10.98 13.98
C VAL A 157 -9.60 -11.54 14.75
N GLU A 158 -9.97 -12.81 14.55
CA GLU A 158 -11.06 -13.47 15.26
C GLU A 158 -10.79 -13.52 16.77
N ASP A 159 -9.59 -13.90 17.20
CA ASP A 159 -9.16 -13.89 18.59
C ASP A 159 -9.25 -12.47 19.21
N ASN A 160 -8.96 -11.44 18.41
CA ASN A 160 -8.96 -10.05 18.88
C ASN A 160 -10.37 -9.51 19.15
N ILE A 161 -11.42 -10.05 18.55
CA ILE A 161 -12.81 -9.68 18.85
C ILE A 161 -13.11 -9.86 20.35
N ILE A 162 -12.57 -10.93 20.93
CA ILE A 162 -12.74 -11.25 22.36
C ILE A 162 -11.65 -10.59 23.21
N ARG A 163 -10.38 -10.72 22.79
CA ARG A 163 -9.22 -10.35 23.63
C ARG A 163 -8.91 -8.85 23.59
N LYS A 164 -9.35 -8.12 22.55
CA LYS A 164 -9.16 -6.67 22.36
C LYS A 164 -7.70 -6.19 22.55
N LYS A 165 -6.73 -6.97 22.05
CA LYS A 165 -5.29 -6.68 22.19
C LYS A 165 -4.85 -5.49 21.33
N PHE A 166 -5.52 -5.28 20.18
CA PHE A 166 -5.24 -4.18 19.26
C PHE A 166 -6.53 -3.58 18.72
N GLN A 167 -6.47 -2.36 18.23
CA GLN A 167 -7.55 -1.74 17.49
C GLN A 167 -7.44 -2.17 16.02
N LEU A 168 -8.53 -2.70 15.43
CA LEU A 168 -8.60 -3.01 14.01
C LEU A 168 -9.29 -1.85 13.29
N ILE A 169 -8.61 -1.23 12.33
CA ILE A 169 -9.11 -0.06 11.60
C ILE A 169 -9.31 -0.41 10.13
N ASP A 170 -10.54 -0.19 9.63
CA ASP A 170 -10.94 -0.50 8.25
C ASP A 170 -10.91 0.75 7.36
N ALA A 171 -10.11 0.67 6.29
CA ALA A 171 -9.87 1.76 5.34
C ALA A 171 -10.97 1.93 4.27
N ARG A 172 -11.96 1.03 4.19
CA ARG A 172 -13.03 1.09 3.20
C ARG A 172 -13.94 2.30 3.42
N SER A 173 -14.72 2.65 2.38
CA SER A 173 -15.75 3.68 2.51
C SER A 173 -16.74 3.35 3.65
N LYS A 174 -17.32 4.39 4.26
CA LYS A 174 -18.29 4.24 5.35
C LYS A 174 -19.49 3.39 4.93
N GLN A 175 -19.95 3.52 3.68
CA GLN A 175 -21.10 2.76 3.15
C GLN A 175 -20.78 1.26 3.08
N ARG A 176 -19.60 0.87 2.60
CA ARG A 176 -19.17 -0.53 2.56
C ARG A 176 -18.98 -1.09 3.97
N PHE A 177 -18.34 -0.33 4.86
CA PHE A 177 -18.15 -0.71 6.27
C PHE A 177 -19.48 -0.97 6.99
N LEU A 178 -20.46 -0.10 6.81
CA LEU A 178 -21.80 -0.24 7.42
C LEU A 178 -22.71 -1.28 6.74
N GLY A 179 -22.24 -1.89 5.63
CA GLY A 179 -23.05 -2.85 4.89
C GLY A 179 -24.16 -2.23 4.04
N MET A 180 -24.11 -0.91 3.84
CA MET A 180 -25.10 -0.16 3.05
C MET A 180 -24.80 -0.21 1.55
N GLN A 181 -23.63 -0.70 1.16
CA GLN A 181 -23.21 -0.88 -0.22
C GLN A 181 -22.63 -2.28 -0.38
N PRO A 182 -22.95 -3.01 -1.46
CA PRO A 182 -22.37 -4.33 -1.73
C PRO A 182 -20.86 -4.25 -1.96
N GLU A 183 -20.19 -5.36 -1.71
CA GLU A 183 -18.77 -5.48 -2.03
C GLU A 183 -18.56 -5.61 -3.55
N PRO A 184 -17.49 -5.01 -4.11
CA PRO A 184 -17.20 -5.09 -5.53
C PRO A 184 -16.89 -6.52 -6.02
N ARG A 185 -16.39 -7.37 -5.11
CA ARG A 185 -16.08 -8.78 -5.41
C ARG A 185 -17.26 -9.66 -5.03
N GLN A 186 -17.63 -10.56 -5.94
CA GLN A 186 -18.68 -11.54 -5.71
C GLN A 186 -18.32 -12.52 -4.58
N GLY A 187 -19.34 -13.05 -3.90
CA GLY A 187 -19.18 -14.04 -2.81
C GLY A 187 -18.72 -13.44 -1.48
N LEU A 188 -18.70 -12.12 -1.37
CA LEU A 188 -18.40 -11.43 -0.12
C LEU A 188 -19.67 -10.81 0.48
N ARG A 189 -19.92 -11.11 1.75
CA ARG A 189 -20.98 -10.45 2.51
C ARG A 189 -20.67 -8.96 2.73
N SER A 190 -21.69 -8.17 2.95
CA SER A 190 -21.57 -6.77 3.38
C SER A 190 -21.27 -6.67 4.89
N GLY A 191 -20.77 -5.52 5.34
CA GLY A 191 -20.49 -5.22 6.74
C GLY A 191 -18.99 -5.18 7.07
N HIS A 192 -18.63 -5.45 8.31
CA HIS A 192 -17.26 -5.30 8.82
C HIS A 192 -16.92 -6.36 9.89
N VAL A 193 -15.66 -6.39 10.32
CA VAL A 193 -15.20 -7.20 11.45
C VAL A 193 -15.77 -6.62 12.75
N GLN A 194 -16.39 -7.45 13.57
CA GLN A 194 -16.96 -7.00 14.84
C GLN A 194 -15.92 -6.31 15.72
N GLY A 195 -16.25 -5.12 16.21
CA GLY A 195 -15.37 -4.29 17.04
C GLY A 195 -14.29 -3.52 16.29
N SER A 196 -14.23 -3.62 14.96
CA SER A 196 -13.37 -2.73 14.16
C SER A 196 -13.93 -1.31 14.09
N LYS A 197 -13.06 -0.32 13.85
CA LYS A 197 -13.41 1.07 13.59
C LYS A 197 -13.21 1.39 12.12
N ASN A 198 -13.91 2.38 11.60
CA ASN A 198 -13.77 2.80 10.23
C ASN A 198 -13.02 4.12 10.12
N LEU A 199 -12.02 4.16 9.26
CA LEU A 199 -11.35 5.37 8.84
C LEU A 199 -11.17 5.33 7.32
N PRO A 200 -12.10 5.87 6.53
CA PRO A 200 -11.96 5.94 5.08
C PRO A 200 -10.65 6.63 4.70
N PHE A 201 -9.84 5.94 3.87
CA PHE A 201 -8.49 6.41 3.57
C PHE A 201 -8.43 7.80 2.93
N GLN A 202 -9.48 8.20 2.21
CA GLN A 202 -9.58 9.51 1.56
C GLN A 202 -9.47 10.68 2.55
N LEU A 203 -9.85 10.48 3.82
CA LEU A 203 -9.76 11.50 4.85
C LEU A 203 -8.32 11.89 5.20
N LEU A 204 -7.35 11.05 4.85
CA LEU A 204 -5.92 11.24 5.14
C LEU A 204 -5.18 12.05 4.08
N LEU A 205 -5.88 12.42 3.00
CA LEU A 205 -5.29 12.99 1.79
C LEU A 205 -5.82 14.38 1.52
N ASN A 206 -5.00 15.20 0.88
CA ASN A 206 -5.36 16.50 0.33
C ASN A 206 -5.91 16.35 -1.11
N ASP A 207 -6.49 17.41 -1.64
CA ASP A 207 -7.05 17.44 -3.00
C ASP A 207 -5.97 17.26 -4.10
N ASP A 208 -4.73 17.63 -3.80
CA ASP A 208 -3.58 17.41 -4.68
C ASP A 208 -2.94 16.02 -4.51
N ARG A 209 -3.62 15.14 -3.78
CA ARG A 209 -3.25 13.74 -3.51
C ARG A 209 -2.08 13.55 -2.55
N THR A 210 -1.54 14.61 -1.97
CA THR A 210 -0.54 14.49 -0.91
C THR A 210 -1.17 14.01 0.41
N PHE A 211 -0.38 13.37 1.25
CA PHE A 211 -0.82 13.11 2.62
C PHE A 211 -0.98 14.41 3.38
N LYS A 212 -1.95 14.44 4.29
CA LYS A 212 -2.10 15.54 5.25
C LYS A 212 -0.90 15.62 6.19
N GLU A 213 -0.65 16.80 6.71
CA GLU A 213 0.41 17.03 7.67
C GLU A 213 0.23 16.20 8.95
N ARG A 214 1.35 15.84 9.58
CA ARG A 214 1.37 14.95 10.77
C ARG A 214 0.35 15.34 11.84
N ASN A 215 0.22 16.63 12.16
CA ASN A 215 -0.72 17.08 13.19
C ASN A 215 -2.20 16.93 12.75
N GLU A 216 -2.49 17.11 11.46
CA GLU A 216 -3.82 16.87 10.91
C GLU A 216 -4.16 15.38 10.94
N LEU A 217 -3.20 14.51 10.59
CA LEU A 217 -3.37 13.05 10.67
C LEU A 217 -3.68 12.62 12.11
N ILE A 218 -2.95 13.13 13.11
CA ILE A 218 -3.22 12.86 14.54
C ILE A 218 -4.66 13.29 14.90
N ASN A 219 -5.07 14.47 14.48
CA ASN A 219 -6.43 14.97 14.76
C ASN A 219 -7.53 14.10 14.10
N ILE A 220 -7.27 13.60 12.88
CA ILE A 220 -8.20 12.70 12.18
C ILE A 220 -8.30 11.36 12.90
N PHE A 221 -7.18 10.77 13.32
CA PHE A 221 -7.17 9.53 14.09
C PHE A 221 -7.97 9.71 15.39
N ASN A 222 -7.70 10.77 16.15
CA ASN A 222 -8.40 11.07 17.40
C ASN A 222 -9.92 11.28 17.20
N LYS A 223 -10.33 12.02 16.16
CA LYS A 223 -11.75 12.24 15.82
C LYS A 223 -12.50 10.95 15.46
N ASN A 224 -11.77 9.94 14.97
CA ASN A 224 -12.31 8.62 14.68
C ASN A 224 -12.07 7.64 15.85
N GLU A 225 -11.80 8.17 17.05
CA GLU A 225 -11.59 7.40 18.29
C GLU A 225 -10.45 6.39 18.22
N ILE A 226 -9.47 6.59 17.34
CA ILE A 226 -8.28 5.75 17.22
C ILE A 226 -7.25 6.24 18.22
N ASP A 227 -6.91 5.38 19.17
CA ASP A 227 -5.95 5.64 20.23
C ASP A 227 -4.54 5.29 19.72
N ASN A 228 -3.70 6.31 19.51
CA ASN A 228 -2.36 6.13 18.97
C ASN A 228 -1.36 5.49 19.96
N ASP A 229 -1.71 5.40 21.23
CA ASP A 229 -0.88 4.77 22.27
C ASP A 229 -1.10 3.24 22.33
N LYS A 230 -2.16 2.74 21.71
CA LYS A 230 -2.46 1.30 21.62
C LYS A 230 -1.92 0.69 20.35
N ASP A 231 -1.78 -0.64 20.36
CA ASP A 231 -1.47 -1.38 19.16
C ASP A 231 -2.62 -1.25 18.14
N ILE A 232 -2.25 -1.02 16.89
CA ILE A 232 -3.19 -0.80 15.78
C ILE A 232 -2.84 -1.77 14.65
N ALA A 233 -3.87 -2.41 14.11
CA ALA A 233 -3.79 -3.15 12.85
C ALA A 233 -4.78 -2.58 11.84
N PHE A 234 -4.42 -2.60 10.57
CA PHE A 234 -5.22 -2.04 9.49
C PHE A 234 -5.76 -3.13 8.57
N THR A 235 -6.97 -2.93 8.08
CA THR A 235 -7.66 -3.81 7.13
C THR A 235 -8.38 -2.97 6.06
N CYS A 236 -8.75 -3.62 4.97
CA CYS A 236 -9.60 -3.01 3.95
C CYS A 236 -10.34 -4.08 3.11
N GLY A 237 -10.43 -3.92 1.79
CA GLY A 237 -10.99 -4.95 0.88
C GLY A 237 -10.02 -6.10 0.65
N SER A 238 -8.76 -5.83 0.35
CA SER A 238 -7.73 -6.82 -0.06
C SER A 238 -6.30 -6.41 0.30
N GLY A 239 -6.12 -5.73 1.43
CA GLY A 239 -4.81 -5.34 1.94
C GLY A 239 -4.12 -4.17 1.22
N VAL A 240 -4.73 -3.57 0.20
CA VAL A 240 -4.14 -2.45 -0.55
C VAL A 240 -4.34 -1.12 0.19
N THR A 241 -5.58 -0.65 0.33
CA THR A 241 -5.86 0.65 0.98
C THR A 241 -5.61 0.66 2.49
N ALA A 242 -5.54 -0.50 3.13
CA ALA A 242 -5.07 -0.62 4.51
C ALA A 242 -3.65 -0.06 4.69
N CYS A 243 -2.80 -0.19 3.67
CA CYS A 243 -1.43 0.31 3.69
C CYS A 243 -1.36 1.84 3.64
N ILE A 244 -2.40 2.54 3.16
CA ILE A 244 -2.51 4.01 3.23
C ILE A 244 -2.64 4.44 4.69
N LEU A 245 -3.54 3.80 5.45
CA LEU A 245 -3.68 4.04 6.88
C LEU A 245 -2.39 3.67 7.62
N GLY A 246 -1.78 2.57 7.21
CA GLY A 246 -0.50 2.11 7.74
C GLY A 246 0.62 3.14 7.55
N LEU A 247 0.73 3.73 6.35
CA LEU A 247 1.71 4.78 6.07
C LEU A 247 1.43 6.04 6.90
N ALA A 248 0.17 6.49 6.99
CA ALA A 248 -0.22 7.61 7.83
C ALA A 248 0.13 7.36 9.30
N ASN A 249 -0.15 6.15 9.82
CA ASN A 249 0.24 5.77 11.17
C ASN A 249 1.76 5.79 11.37
N SER A 250 2.54 5.37 10.36
CA SER A 250 4.00 5.45 10.42
C SER A 250 4.52 6.89 10.43
N ILE A 251 3.83 7.83 9.75
CA ILE A 251 4.13 9.27 9.82
C ILE A 251 3.85 9.80 11.24
N ILE A 252 2.76 9.36 11.87
CA ILE A 252 2.37 9.77 13.23
C ILE A 252 3.35 9.23 14.27
N SER A 253 3.60 7.91 14.24
CA SER A 253 4.23 7.17 15.35
C SER A 253 5.70 6.82 15.12
N GLY A 254 6.20 6.86 13.89
CA GLY A 254 7.51 6.35 13.51
C GLY A 254 7.61 4.81 13.49
N LYS A 255 6.54 4.08 13.79
CA LYS A 255 6.50 2.61 13.84
C LYS A 255 6.14 2.01 12.48
N LYS A 256 6.54 0.76 12.25
CA LYS A 256 6.06 -0.03 11.12
C LYS A 256 4.58 -0.36 11.31
N PRO A 257 3.75 -0.34 10.25
CA PRO A 257 2.32 -0.63 10.37
C PRO A 257 2.05 -2.13 10.40
N THR A 258 1.05 -2.56 11.16
CA THR A 258 0.55 -3.94 11.12
C THR A 258 -0.67 -4.04 10.21
N ILE A 259 -0.63 -4.95 9.23
CA ILE A 259 -1.68 -5.14 8.23
C ILE A 259 -2.33 -6.54 8.38
N TYR A 260 -3.65 -6.59 8.32
CA TYR A 260 -4.39 -7.82 8.07
C TYR A 260 -4.39 -8.09 6.56
N ASP A 261 -3.51 -8.99 6.11
CA ASP A 261 -3.20 -9.20 4.69
C ASP A 261 -4.43 -9.69 3.91
N GLY A 262 -5.12 -10.73 4.37
CA GLY A 262 -6.34 -11.26 3.75
C GLY A 262 -7.52 -10.28 3.74
N SER A 263 -7.55 -9.36 4.69
CA SER A 263 -8.57 -8.29 4.78
C SER A 263 -10.01 -8.81 4.62
N TRP A 264 -10.91 -7.99 4.06
CA TRP A 264 -12.30 -8.38 3.85
C TRP A 264 -12.46 -9.48 2.81
N SER A 265 -11.54 -9.58 1.83
CA SER A 265 -11.55 -10.68 0.84
C SER A 265 -11.42 -12.07 1.48
N GLU A 266 -10.86 -12.16 2.68
CA GLU A 266 -10.79 -13.40 3.46
C GLU A 266 -11.91 -13.46 4.51
N TYR A 267 -12.07 -12.39 5.29
CA TYR A 267 -13.01 -12.35 6.41
C TYR A 267 -14.47 -12.30 5.95
N GLY A 268 -14.74 -11.63 4.83
CA GLY A 268 -16.07 -11.44 4.28
C GLY A 268 -16.61 -12.59 3.44
N ILE A 269 -15.86 -13.68 3.25
CA ILE A 269 -16.34 -14.84 2.51
C ILE A 269 -17.61 -15.40 3.20
N GLU A 270 -18.68 -15.57 2.42
CA GLU A 270 -19.91 -16.16 2.89
C GLU A 270 -19.66 -17.62 3.32
N LYS A 271 -20.01 -17.94 4.56
CA LYS A 271 -20.02 -19.34 5.00
C LYS A 271 -21.20 -20.04 4.32
N LYS A 272 -20.90 -20.99 3.45
CA LYS A 272 -21.90 -21.89 2.87
C LYS A 272 -22.57 -22.73 3.95
#